data_c4c2d2528211610b5054a3db2c99bdf2
#
_entry.id   c4c2d2528211610b5054a3db2c99bdf2
#
_cell.length_a   1.000
_cell.length_b   1.000
_cell.length_c   1.000
_cell.angle_alpha   90.00
_cell.angle_beta   90.00
_cell.angle_gamma   90.00
#
_symmetry.space_group_name_H-M   'P 1'
#
loop_
_entity.id
_entity.type
_entity.pdbx_description
1 polymer ?
#
loop_
_entity_poly.entity_id
_entity_poly.type
_entity_poly.pdbx_seq_one_letter_code
_entity_poly.pdbx_strand_id
1 'polypeptide(L)'
;MFTWKRVRYGVMFGFLAYISWVGYQHQTLGGGPEGIPTVDSLCPLGGLESIYGYLTSGAWLRRVAPSSLILFIAVAGITLLVGRVFCGWICPLGSIGEFCNLAARKLGIRRRELPPALDRALKMVKYAVLAVILYFTWTWGTLAWRSYDPWVSWMHLASGWEEMVASPWGYVVLFFVVIGAGLFIERCWCRYLCPLGAALGILQKFSLTKVRRTKETCISCSKCDRSCAMGITPMALEEVTDADCIAGGRRT
;
A
#
# COMPACT_ATOMS: atom_id res chain seq x y z
N MET A 1 -21.61 -21.63 1.45
CA MET A 1 -21.57 -20.27 0.89
C MET A 1 -20.13 -19.76 0.97
N PHE A 2 -19.47 -19.62 -0.17
CA PHE A 2 -18.11 -19.12 -0.25
C PHE A 2 -18.16 -17.60 -0.03
N THR A 3 -17.73 -17.11 1.11
CA THR A 3 -17.79 -15.68 1.41
C THR A 3 -16.60 -14.99 0.76
N TRP A 4 -16.83 -14.00 -0.11
CA TRP A 4 -15.80 -13.14 -0.73
C TRP A 4 -14.72 -12.67 0.25
N LYS A 5 -15.10 -12.52 1.51
CA LYS A 5 -14.20 -12.18 2.61
C LYS A 5 -13.11 -13.24 2.83
N ARG A 6 -13.45 -14.54 2.78
CA ARG A 6 -12.47 -15.63 2.93
C ARG A 6 -11.53 -15.68 1.75
N VAL A 7 -12.05 -15.53 0.52
CA VAL A 7 -11.22 -15.46 -0.71
C VAL A 7 -10.22 -14.32 -0.61
N ARG A 8 -10.68 -13.13 -0.24
CA ARG A 8 -9.81 -11.96 -0.10
C ARG A 8 -8.69 -12.19 0.91
N TYR A 9 -9.00 -12.69 2.12
CA TYR A 9 -7.97 -12.99 3.11
C TYR A 9 -7.02 -14.11 2.66
N GLY A 10 -7.51 -15.10 1.92
CA GLY A 10 -6.67 -16.12 1.31
C GLY A 10 -5.69 -15.54 0.30
N VAL A 11 -6.15 -14.67 -0.59
CA VAL A 11 -5.31 -13.95 -1.56
C VAL A 11 -4.27 -13.08 -0.84
N MET A 12 -4.69 -12.28 0.14
CA MET A 12 -3.78 -11.42 0.92
C MET A 12 -2.70 -12.23 1.63
N PHE A 13 -3.07 -13.33 2.26
CA PHE A 13 -2.11 -14.22 2.94
C PHE A 13 -1.17 -14.90 1.94
N GLY A 14 -1.69 -15.40 0.83
CA GLY A 14 -0.89 -16.04 -0.22
C GLY A 14 0.16 -15.10 -0.81
N PHE A 15 -0.23 -13.87 -1.14
CA PHE A 15 0.73 -12.87 -1.64
C PHE A 15 1.74 -12.43 -0.57
N LEU A 16 1.31 -12.25 0.68
CA LEU A 16 2.22 -11.92 1.77
C LEU A 16 3.25 -13.05 1.98
N ALA A 17 2.82 -14.31 1.99
CA ALA A 17 3.69 -15.47 2.13
C ALA A 17 4.66 -15.59 0.94
N TYR A 18 4.16 -15.40 -0.30
CA TYR A 18 4.98 -15.41 -1.51
C TYR A 18 6.08 -14.34 -1.47
N ILE A 19 5.73 -13.10 -1.15
CA ILE A 19 6.69 -11.99 -1.07
C ILE A 19 7.72 -12.23 0.05
N SER A 20 7.28 -12.72 1.21
CA SER A 20 8.19 -13.06 2.32
C SER A 20 9.15 -14.20 1.94
N TRP A 21 8.66 -15.18 1.19
CA TRP A 21 9.48 -16.28 0.66
C TRP A 21 10.53 -15.77 -0.33
N VAL A 22 10.13 -14.92 -1.29
CA VAL A 22 11.07 -14.31 -2.25
C VAL A 22 12.12 -13.47 -1.53
N GLY A 23 11.73 -12.68 -0.52
CA GLY A 23 12.67 -11.92 0.31
C GLY A 23 13.68 -12.80 1.02
N TYR A 24 13.23 -13.89 1.63
CA TYR A 24 14.12 -14.88 2.27
C TYR A 24 15.09 -15.50 1.28
N GLN A 25 14.61 -15.95 0.13
CA GLN A 25 15.49 -16.52 -0.92
C GLN A 25 16.49 -15.50 -1.46
N HIS A 26 16.08 -14.24 -1.65
CA HIS A 26 16.98 -13.17 -2.11
C HIS A 26 18.16 -12.97 -1.16
N GLN A 27 17.97 -13.16 0.14
CA GLN A 27 18.98 -12.98 1.16
C GLN A 27 19.88 -14.22 1.32
N THR A 28 19.34 -15.42 1.11
CA THR A 28 20.09 -16.67 1.26
C THR A 28 20.88 -17.06 0.02
N LEU A 29 20.31 -16.82 -1.18
CA LEU A 29 20.90 -17.21 -2.46
C LEU A 29 21.56 -16.04 -3.20
N GLY A 30 21.40 -14.80 -2.70
CA GLY A 30 21.89 -13.60 -3.32
C GLY A 30 21.03 -13.11 -4.50
N GLY A 31 21.21 -11.84 -4.85
CA GLY A 31 20.59 -11.21 -6.01
C GLY A 31 21.59 -11.01 -7.14
N GLY A 32 21.11 -10.88 -8.36
CA GLY A 32 21.94 -10.61 -9.53
C GLY A 32 21.26 -11.05 -10.82
N PRO A 33 21.95 -10.99 -11.99
CA PRO A 33 21.37 -11.38 -13.28
C PRO A 33 20.94 -12.84 -13.35
N GLU A 34 21.61 -13.73 -12.58
CA GLU A 34 21.30 -15.16 -12.46
C GLU A 34 20.63 -15.52 -11.12
N GLY A 35 20.42 -14.52 -10.25
CA GLY A 35 19.83 -14.68 -8.92
C GLY A 35 18.35 -14.37 -8.87
N ILE A 36 17.83 -14.36 -7.64
CA ILE A 36 16.42 -14.05 -7.38
C ILE A 36 16.15 -12.56 -7.62
N PRO A 37 14.98 -12.20 -8.14
CA PRO A 37 14.61 -10.80 -8.41
C PRO A 37 14.91 -9.88 -7.24
N THR A 38 15.48 -8.71 -7.52
CA THR A 38 15.75 -7.69 -6.49
C THR A 38 14.44 -7.24 -5.86
N VAL A 39 14.51 -6.84 -4.60
CA VAL A 39 13.36 -6.29 -3.84
C VAL A 39 12.67 -5.16 -4.60
N ASP A 40 13.48 -4.30 -5.23
CA ASP A 40 13.00 -3.16 -6.01
C ASP A 40 12.19 -3.58 -7.25
N SER A 41 12.43 -4.79 -7.78
CA SER A 41 11.71 -5.32 -8.95
C SER A 41 10.23 -5.64 -8.69
N LEU A 42 9.89 -5.87 -7.43
CA LEU A 42 8.53 -6.20 -6.97
C LEU A 42 7.79 -4.98 -6.38
N CYS A 43 8.44 -3.81 -6.31
CA CYS A 43 7.83 -2.57 -5.82
C CYS A 43 7.37 -1.69 -6.99
N PRO A 44 6.05 -1.43 -7.14
CA PRO A 44 5.57 -0.57 -8.21
C PRO A 44 5.97 0.90 -8.06
N LEU A 45 6.37 1.34 -6.86
CA LEU A 45 6.80 2.72 -6.62
C LEU A 45 8.10 3.06 -7.38
N GLY A 46 9.06 2.14 -7.42
CA GLY A 46 10.29 2.31 -8.20
C GLY A 46 10.03 2.51 -9.70
N GLY A 47 8.98 1.90 -10.24
CA GLY A 47 8.52 2.13 -11.62
C GLY A 47 8.03 3.56 -11.82
N LEU A 48 7.28 4.13 -10.87
CA LEU A 48 6.83 5.51 -10.91
C LEU A 48 8.02 6.49 -10.87
N GLU A 49 8.97 6.27 -9.95
CA GLU A 49 10.17 7.09 -9.84
C GLU A 49 11.02 7.04 -11.11
N SER A 50 11.13 5.87 -11.76
CA SER A 50 11.85 5.70 -13.02
C SER A 50 11.22 6.44 -14.18
N ILE A 51 9.89 6.39 -14.32
CA ILE A 51 9.17 7.15 -15.36
C ILE A 51 9.39 8.65 -15.14
N TYR A 52 9.23 9.09 -13.90
CA TYR A 52 9.42 10.49 -13.55
C TYR A 52 10.85 10.96 -13.81
N GLY A 53 11.86 10.17 -13.40
CA GLY A 53 13.27 10.45 -13.67
C GLY A 53 13.56 10.53 -15.17
N TYR A 54 13.04 9.61 -15.96
CA TYR A 54 13.21 9.64 -17.42
C TYR A 54 12.55 10.87 -18.07
N LEU A 55 11.36 11.24 -17.66
CA LEU A 55 10.65 12.41 -18.21
C LEU A 55 11.33 13.74 -17.83
N THR A 56 12.01 13.80 -16.69
CA THR A 56 12.63 15.05 -16.19
C THR A 56 14.09 15.19 -16.58
N SER A 57 14.87 14.10 -16.61
CA SER A 57 16.32 14.12 -16.87
C SER A 57 16.74 13.41 -18.16
N GLY A 58 15.81 12.73 -18.85
CA GLY A 58 16.11 11.91 -20.04
C GLY A 58 16.91 10.64 -19.74
N ALA A 59 17.23 10.35 -18.48
CA ALA A 59 18.04 9.21 -18.07
C ALA A 59 17.20 8.20 -17.25
N TRP A 60 17.42 6.91 -17.54
CA TRP A 60 16.83 5.84 -16.72
C TRP A 60 17.59 5.67 -15.41
N LEU A 61 16.86 5.49 -14.32
CA LEU A 61 17.46 5.17 -13.02
C LEU A 61 18.18 3.81 -13.09
N ARG A 62 19.50 3.80 -12.89
CA ARG A 62 20.36 2.62 -13.11
C ARG A 62 20.04 1.42 -12.21
N ARG A 63 19.33 1.60 -11.10
CA ARG A 63 19.05 0.55 -10.09
C ARG A 63 17.63 0.01 -10.15
N VAL A 64 16.78 0.51 -11.04
CA VAL A 64 15.40 0.03 -11.15
C VAL A 64 15.31 -1.07 -12.19
N ALA A 65 14.82 -2.24 -11.78
CA ALA A 65 14.60 -3.34 -12.69
C ALA A 65 13.46 -2.99 -13.68
N PRO A 66 13.57 -3.37 -14.97
CA PRO A 66 12.51 -3.17 -15.96
C PRO A 66 11.15 -3.74 -15.52
N SER A 67 11.18 -4.80 -14.70
CA SER A 67 9.98 -5.43 -14.13
C SER A 67 9.17 -4.49 -13.22
N SER A 68 9.83 -3.59 -12.48
CA SER A 68 9.16 -2.59 -11.64
C SER A 68 8.33 -1.60 -12.48
N LEU A 69 8.84 -1.22 -13.66
CA LEU A 69 8.12 -0.38 -14.60
C LEU A 69 6.88 -1.07 -15.15
N ILE A 70 7.03 -2.33 -15.60
CA ILE A 70 5.92 -3.15 -16.12
C ILE A 70 4.87 -3.33 -15.02
N LEU A 71 5.31 -3.62 -13.79
CA LEU A 71 4.44 -3.79 -12.63
C LEU A 71 3.67 -2.49 -12.33
N PHE A 72 4.34 -1.33 -12.35
CA PHE A 72 3.68 -0.05 -12.14
C PHE A 72 2.63 0.23 -13.22
N ILE A 73 2.95 0.01 -14.50
CA ILE A 73 2.01 0.21 -15.61
C ILE A 73 0.80 -0.74 -15.46
N ALA A 74 1.03 -2.00 -15.12
CA ALA A 74 -0.04 -2.96 -14.88
C ALA A 74 -0.94 -2.55 -13.71
N VAL A 75 -0.35 -2.14 -12.57
CA VAL A 75 -1.09 -1.70 -11.38
C VAL A 75 -1.85 -0.40 -11.66
N ALA A 76 -1.25 0.55 -12.39
CA ALA A 76 -1.90 1.78 -12.80
C ALA A 76 -3.07 1.50 -13.76
N GLY A 77 -2.88 0.64 -14.74
CA GLY A 77 -3.93 0.20 -15.68
C GLY A 77 -5.10 -0.48 -14.95
N ILE A 78 -4.82 -1.42 -14.05
CA ILE A 78 -5.86 -2.05 -13.21
C ILE A 78 -6.56 -0.99 -12.35
N THR A 79 -5.83 -0.02 -11.81
CA THR A 79 -6.43 1.05 -11.01
C THR A 79 -7.38 1.92 -11.81
N LEU A 80 -7.06 2.23 -13.06
CA LEU A 80 -7.95 2.96 -13.97
C LEU A 80 -9.20 2.15 -14.35
N LEU A 81 -9.08 0.83 -14.50
CA LEU A 81 -10.20 -0.04 -14.85
C LEU A 81 -11.12 -0.34 -13.66
N VAL A 82 -10.55 -0.82 -12.56
CA VAL A 82 -11.32 -1.42 -11.44
C VAL A 82 -11.10 -0.70 -10.11
N GLY A 83 -10.24 0.33 -10.10
CA GLY A 83 -9.87 1.03 -8.89
C GLY A 83 -8.68 0.39 -8.17
N ARG A 84 -8.35 0.89 -6.97
CA ARG A 84 -7.16 0.50 -6.18
C ARG A 84 -7.24 -0.91 -5.58
N VAL A 85 -7.66 -1.88 -6.37
CA VAL A 85 -7.79 -3.30 -5.96
C VAL A 85 -6.43 -3.86 -5.53
N PHE A 86 -5.34 -3.49 -6.19
CA PHE A 86 -3.99 -3.88 -5.78
C PHE A 86 -3.72 -3.60 -4.31
N CYS A 87 -4.02 -2.37 -3.85
CA CYS A 87 -3.84 -1.98 -2.44
C CYS A 87 -4.76 -2.75 -1.48
N GLY A 88 -5.93 -3.16 -1.98
CA GLY A 88 -6.94 -3.86 -1.19
C GLY A 88 -6.70 -5.36 -1.03
N TRP A 89 -6.04 -6.00 -2.01
CA TRP A 89 -6.02 -7.47 -2.14
C TRP A 89 -4.61 -8.06 -2.23
N ILE A 90 -3.65 -7.34 -2.82
CA ILE A 90 -2.33 -7.90 -3.20
C ILE A 90 -1.21 -7.29 -2.36
N CYS A 91 -1.26 -5.97 -2.07
CA CYS A 91 -0.18 -5.27 -1.41
C CYS A 91 0.16 -5.83 -0.02
N PRO A 92 1.39 -6.33 0.22
CA PRO A 92 1.78 -6.94 1.49
C PRO A 92 1.70 -5.98 2.67
N LEU A 93 2.12 -4.71 2.51
CA LEU A 93 2.04 -3.72 3.60
C LEU A 93 0.59 -3.45 4.02
N GLY A 94 -0.33 -3.44 3.03
CA GLY A 94 -1.76 -3.37 3.30
C GLY A 94 -2.28 -4.61 4.03
N SER A 95 -1.76 -5.78 3.69
CA SER A 95 -2.10 -7.05 4.34
C SER A 95 -1.60 -7.09 5.77
N ILE A 96 -0.33 -6.71 6.02
CA ILE A 96 0.25 -6.64 7.37
C ILE A 96 -0.59 -5.73 8.27
N GLY A 97 -0.86 -4.49 7.85
CA GLY A 97 -1.66 -3.55 8.64
C GLY A 97 -3.08 -4.05 8.92
N GLU A 98 -3.71 -4.76 7.98
CA GLU A 98 -5.03 -5.34 8.18
C GLU A 98 -5.00 -6.55 9.12
N PHE A 99 -3.99 -7.43 9.01
CA PHE A 99 -3.83 -8.57 9.92
C PHE A 99 -3.45 -8.12 11.34
N CYS A 100 -2.61 -7.10 11.50
CA CYS A 100 -2.33 -6.49 12.80
C CYS A 100 -3.59 -5.96 13.47
N ASN A 101 -4.44 -5.24 12.72
CA ASN A 101 -5.71 -4.75 13.26
C ASN A 101 -6.67 -5.90 13.60
N LEU A 102 -6.69 -6.95 12.79
CA LEU A 102 -7.50 -8.14 13.06
C LEU A 102 -7.05 -8.84 14.34
N ALA A 103 -5.75 -8.98 14.56
CA ALA A 103 -5.16 -9.53 15.78
C ALA A 103 -5.46 -8.65 17.00
N ALA A 104 -5.29 -7.33 16.88
CA ALA A 104 -5.61 -6.37 17.92
C ALA A 104 -7.08 -6.46 18.39
N ARG A 105 -8.00 -6.59 17.42
CA ARG A 105 -9.44 -6.78 17.73
C ARG A 105 -9.73 -8.09 18.47
N LYS A 106 -9.01 -9.17 18.15
CA LYS A 106 -9.12 -10.44 18.89
C LYS A 106 -8.59 -10.31 20.32
N LEU A 107 -7.58 -9.47 20.55
CA LEU A 107 -7.02 -9.15 21.86
C LEU A 107 -7.85 -8.11 22.64
N GLY A 108 -9.01 -7.68 22.12
CA GLY A 108 -9.87 -6.71 22.78
C GLY A 108 -9.45 -5.24 22.60
N ILE A 109 -8.42 -4.96 21.80
CA ILE A 109 -7.99 -3.59 21.51
C ILE A 109 -9.03 -2.94 20.58
N ARG A 110 -9.62 -1.85 21.04
CA ARG A 110 -10.63 -1.12 20.25
C ARG A 110 -9.96 -0.29 19.17
N ARG A 111 -10.51 -0.37 17.95
CA ARG A 111 -10.13 0.52 16.85
C ARG A 111 -10.37 1.98 17.29
N ARG A 112 -9.36 2.82 17.10
CA ARG A 112 -9.48 4.26 17.29
C ARG A 112 -9.90 4.91 15.98
N GLU A 113 -10.93 5.73 16.06
CA GLU A 113 -11.35 6.60 14.97
C GLU A 113 -10.87 8.01 15.30
N LEU A 114 -10.17 8.62 14.35
CA LEU A 114 -9.69 9.99 14.49
C LEU A 114 -10.82 10.96 14.21
N PRO A 115 -10.81 12.16 14.82
CA PRO A 115 -11.72 13.24 14.47
C PRO A 115 -11.68 13.51 12.95
N PRO A 116 -12.83 13.76 12.29
CA PRO A 116 -12.89 13.88 10.83
C PRO A 116 -11.96 14.96 10.25
N ALA A 117 -11.75 16.05 10.97
CA ALA A 117 -10.85 17.13 10.56
C ALA A 117 -9.38 16.65 10.56
N LEU A 118 -8.95 15.96 11.63
CA LEU A 118 -7.60 15.43 11.75
C LEU A 118 -7.35 14.31 10.73
N ASP A 119 -8.33 13.44 10.53
CA ASP A 119 -8.24 12.37 9.52
C ASP A 119 -8.03 12.93 8.10
N ARG A 120 -8.78 13.98 7.76
CA ARG A 120 -8.65 14.66 6.45
C ARG A 120 -7.26 15.29 6.29
N ALA A 121 -6.78 15.99 7.33
CA ALA A 121 -5.45 16.61 7.32
C ALA A 121 -4.34 15.55 7.15
N LEU A 122 -4.40 14.46 7.93
CA LEU A 122 -3.42 13.38 7.85
C LEU A 122 -3.45 12.66 6.48
N LYS A 123 -4.61 12.52 5.84
CA LYS A 123 -4.72 11.95 4.48
C LYS A 123 -3.98 12.79 3.43
N MET A 124 -3.76 14.08 3.66
CA MET A 124 -2.99 14.94 2.76
C MET A 124 -1.48 14.71 2.88
N VAL A 125 -1.00 14.20 4.03
CA VAL A 125 0.44 13.96 4.28
C VAL A 125 1.06 13.04 3.24
N LYS A 126 0.36 11.99 2.79
CA LYS A 126 0.85 11.07 1.75
C LYS A 126 1.16 11.76 0.41
N TYR A 127 0.43 12.83 0.07
CA TYR A 127 0.70 13.62 -1.14
C TYR A 127 1.93 14.49 -0.96
N ALA A 128 2.14 15.05 0.23
CA ALA A 128 3.36 15.77 0.57
C ALA A 128 4.57 14.81 0.54
N VAL A 129 4.45 13.61 1.12
CA VAL A 129 5.49 12.58 1.04
C VAL A 129 5.81 12.22 -0.41
N LEU A 130 4.81 11.99 -1.25
CA LEU A 130 5.00 11.73 -2.68
C LEU A 130 5.74 12.89 -3.37
N ALA A 131 5.34 14.14 -3.12
CA ALA A 131 6.00 15.31 -3.71
C ALA A 131 7.48 15.42 -3.29
N VAL A 132 7.77 15.16 -2.01
CA VAL A 132 9.15 15.16 -1.47
C VAL A 132 9.98 14.05 -2.13
N ILE A 133 9.43 12.85 -2.29
CA ILE A 133 10.12 11.74 -2.97
C ILE A 133 10.45 12.12 -4.41
N LEU A 134 9.49 12.62 -5.17
CA LEU A 134 9.70 13.01 -6.56
C LEU A 134 10.74 14.15 -6.68
N TYR A 135 10.72 15.12 -5.77
CA TYR A 135 11.71 16.19 -5.72
C TYR A 135 13.14 15.64 -5.51
N PHE A 136 13.34 14.75 -4.53
CA PHE A 136 14.64 14.15 -4.27
C PHE A 136 15.08 13.17 -5.37
N THR A 137 14.16 12.42 -5.95
CA THR A 137 14.47 11.57 -7.11
C THR A 137 14.96 12.42 -8.29
N TRP A 138 14.34 13.58 -8.51
CA TRP A 138 14.79 14.52 -9.55
C TRP A 138 16.18 15.10 -9.26
N THR A 139 16.43 15.56 -8.02
CA THR A 139 17.69 16.23 -7.67
C THR A 139 18.87 15.26 -7.56
N TRP A 140 18.66 14.06 -7.04
CA TRP A 140 19.73 13.09 -6.79
C TRP A 140 19.88 12.04 -7.89
N GLY A 141 18.91 11.87 -8.76
CA GLY A 141 18.91 10.84 -9.82
C GLY A 141 18.96 9.40 -9.29
N THR A 142 18.55 9.18 -8.03
CA THR A 142 18.56 7.89 -7.35
C THR A 142 17.23 7.64 -6.63
N LEU A 143 16.98 6.38 -6.25
CA LEU A 143 15.81 6.02 -5.43
C LEU A 143 15.98 6.58 -4.02
N ALA A 144 15.51 7.81 -3.80
CA ALA A 144 15.66 8.54 -2.54
C ALA A 144 14.88 7.86 -1.39
N TRP A 145 13.78 7.17 -1.70
CA TRP A 145 12.88 6.58 -0.71
C TRP A 145 13.31 5.22 -0.18
N ARG A 146 14.22 4.52 -0.85
CA ARG A 146 14.58 3.13 -0.54
C ARG A 146 14.91 2.88 0.93
N SER A 147 15.69 3.78 1.55
CA SER A 147 16.10 3.64 2.97
C SER A 147 14.98 3.85 3.98
N TYR A 148 13.86 4.44 3.56
CA TYR A 148 12.69 4.72 4.40
C TYR A 148 11.50 3.79 4.08
N ASP A 149 11.63 2.95 3.03
CA ASP A 149 10.53 2.11 2.56
C ASP A 149 10.35 0.88 3.48
N PRO A 150 9.21 0.78 4.18
CA PRO A 150 8.91 -0.40 4.99
C PRO A 150 8.75 -1.68 4.15
N TRP A 151 8.53 -1.57 2.83
CA TRP A 151 8.53 -2.70 1.92
C TRP A 151 9.91 -3.34 1.85
N VAL A 152 10.94 -2.54 1.60
CA VAL A 152 12.34 -2.99 1.55
C VAL A 152 12.72 -3.62 2.89
N SER A 153 12.37 -2.96 4.01
CA SER A 153 12.66 -3.46 5.35
C SER A 153 11.97 -4.79 5.66
N TRP A 154 10.73 -5.00 5.19
CA TRP A 154 10.05 -6.28 5.32
C TRP A 154 10.77 -7.40 4.57
N MET A 155 11.19 -7.14 3.34
CA MET A 155 11.89 -8.12 2.50
C MET A 155 13.31 -8.45 3.03
N HIS A 156 13.97 -7.50 3.71
CA HIS A 156 15.28 -7.70 4.33
C HIS A 156 15.21 -8.11 5.82
N LEU A 157 14.06 -8.49 6.31
CA LEU A 157 13.89 -8.85 7.73
C LEU A 157 14.74 -10.06 8.13
N ALA A 158 15.05 -10.96 7.19
CA ALA A 158 15.89 -12.14 7.42
C ALA A 158 17.41 -11.87 7.31
N SER A 159 17.83 -10.69 6.81
CA SER A 159 19.26 -10.31 6.71
C SER A 159 19.93 -10.06 8.06
N GLY A 160 19.16 -10.04 9.14
CA GLY A 160 19.68 -9.89 10.48
C GLY A 160 19.97 -8.45 10.91
N TRP A 161 20.76 -8.34 11.98
CA TRP A 161 21.00 -7.08 12.66
C TRP A 161 21.80 -6.06 11.83
N GLU A 162 22.71 -6.53 10.99
CA GLU A 162 23.59 -5.65 10.19
C GLU A 162 22.80 -4.75 9.24
N GLU A 163 21.84 -5.30 8.53
CA GLU A 163 20.98 -4.52 7.61
C GLU A 163 20.07 -3.56 8.38
N MET A 164 19.59 -3.98 9.54
CA MET A 164 18.76 -3.13 10.41
C MET A 164 19.53 -1.89 10.90
N VAL A 165 20.82 -2.04 11.19
CA VAL A 165 21.69 -0.92 11.59
C VAL A 165 22.07 -0.05 10.40
N ALA A 166 22.28 -0.63 9.21
CA ALA A 166 22.62 0.08 8.00
C ALA A 166 21.48 0.98 7.48
N SER A 167 20.22 0.53 7.62
CA SER A 167 19.03 1.26 7.14
C SER A 167 17.93 1.31 8.21
N PRO A 168 18.13 1.96 9.37
CA PRO A 168 17.24 1.86 10.51
C PRO A 168 15.85 2.47 10.26
N TRP A 169 15.76 3.50 9.43
CA TRP A 169 14.53 4.27 9.25
C TRP A 169 13.38 3.47 8.65
N GLY A 170 13.64 2.62 7.68
CA GLY A 170 12.62 1.74 7.11
C GLY A 170 12.04 0.76 8.14
N TYR A 171 12.89 0.21 9.02
CA TYR A 171 12.45 -0.66 10.12
C TYR A 171 11.67 0.11 11.18
N VAL A 172 12.08 1.34 11.51
CA VAL A 172 11.30 2.21 12.41
C VAL A 172 9.90 2.43 11.85
N VAL A 173 9.79 2.77 10.56
CA VAL A 173 8.48 2.94 9.90
C VAL A 173 7.70 1.63 9.92
N LEU A 174 8.34 0.50 9.61
CA LEU A 174 7.68 -0.81 9.60
C LEU A 174 7.11 -1.17 10.98
N PHE A 175 7.92 -1.12 12.03
CA PHE A 175 7.51 -1.57 13.36
C PHE A 175 6.58 -0.57 14.06
N PHE A 176 6.85 0.73 13.99
CA PHE A 176 6.05 1.73 14.71
C PHE A 176 4.82 2.19 13.93
N VAL A 177 4.91 2.36 12.60
CA VAL A 177 3.79 2.89 11.82
C VAL A 177 2.95 1.76 11.23
N VAL A 178 3.55 0.80 10.50
CA VAL A 178 2.77 -0.26 9.83
C VAL A 178 2.19 -1.22 10.86
N ILE A 179 3.00 -1.71 11.80
CA ILE A 179 2.59 -2.67 12.82
C ILE A 179 1.99 -1.95 14.02
N GLY A 180 2.74 -1.09 14.72
CA GLY A 180 2.33 -0.46 15.95
C GLY A 180 1.09 0.41 15.82
N ALA A 181 1.12 1.43 14.95
CA ALA A 181 -0.06 2.26 14.70
C ALA A 181 -1.18 1.46 13.99
N GLY A 182 -0.83 0.42 13.21
CA GLY A 182 -1.76 -0.51 12.57
C GLY A 182 -2.62 -1.31 13.55
N LEU A 183 -2.17 -1.52 14.80
CA LEU A 183 -2.97 -2.14 15.87
C LEU A 183 -4.18 -1.27 16.24
N PHE A 184 -4.03 0.05 16.22
CA PHE A 184 -5.07 1.00 16.64
C PHE A 184 -5.86 1.56 15.46
N ILE A 185 -5.19 1.89 14.35
CA ILE A 185 -5.78 2.48 13.15
C ILE A 185 -5.60 1.52 11.99
N GLU A 186 -6.69 1.01 11.48
CA GLU A 186 -6.67 0.06 10.37
C GLU A 186 -5.99 0.69 9.14
N ARG A 187 -4.99 -0.01 8.59
CA ARG A 187 -4.21 0.42 7.42
C ARG A 187 -3.59 1.81 7.55
N CYS A 188 -3.08 2.17 8.73
CA CYS A 188 -2.50 3.48 9.05
C CYS A 188 -1.50 3.96 8.00
N TRP A 189 -0.52 3.11 7.63
CA TRP A 189 0.45 3.39 6.57
C TRP A 189 -0.21 3.76 5.24
N CYS A 190 -1.09 2.88 4.74
CA CYS A 190 -1.75 3.07 3.44
C CYS A 190 -2.66 4.31 3.40
N ARG A 191 -3.20 4.69 4.57
CA ARG A 191 -4.15 5.79 4.70
C ARG A 191 -3.47 7.15 4.74
N TYR A 192 -2.31 7.27 5.40
CA TYR A 192 -1.70 8.56 5.70
C TYR A 192 -0.33 8.80 5.09
N LEU A 193 0.48 7.78 4.87
CA LEU A 193 1.91 7.94 4.54
C LEU A 193 2.33 7.30 3.21
N CYS A 194 1.62 6.30 2.71
CA CYS A 194 2.04 5.54 1.54
C CYS A 194 2.09 6.40 0.25
N PRO A 195 3.27 6.65 -0.36
CA PRO A 195 3.39 7.44 -1.58
C PRO A 195 2.77 6.76 -2.80
N LEU A 196 2.90 5.44 -2.93
CA LEU A 196 2.21 4.67 -3.97
C LEU A 196 0.69 4.83 -3.81
N GLY A 197 0.20 4.83 -2.56
CA GLY A 197 -1.20 5.10 -2.25
C GLY A 197 -1.66 6.48 -2.69
N ALA A 198 -0.80 7.50 -2.61
CA ALA A 198 -1.11 8.83 -3.13
C ALA A 198 -1.20 8.84 -4.66
N ALA A 199 -0.21 8.26 -5.36
CA ALA A 199 -0.18 8.18 -6.82
C ALA A 199 -1.41 7.44 -7.39
N LEU A 200 -1.68 6.23 -6.88
CA LEU A 200 -2.86 5.46 -7.29
C LEU A 200 -4.17 6.11 -6.87
N GLY A 201 -4.18 6.93 -5.80
CA GLY A 201 -5.33 7.72 -5.38
C GLY A 201 -5.73 8.78 -6.38
N ILE A 202 -4.76 9.40 -7.04
CA ILE A 202 -5.02 10.34 -8.14
C ILE A 202 -5.67 9.59 -9.32
N LEU A 203 -5.13 8.44 -9.71
CA LEU A 203 -5.67 7.61 -10.78
C LEU A 203 -7.06 7.06 -10.45
N GLN A 204 -7.33 6.75 -9.18
CA GLN A 204 -8.63 6.26 -8.70
C GLN A 204 -9.80 7.20 -9.06
N LYS A 205 -9.57 8.51 -9.08
CA LYS A 205 -10.60 9.49 -9.46
C LYS A 205 -11.10 9.28 -10.90
N PHE A 206 -10.25 8.76 -11.76
CA PHE A 206 -10.55 8.47 -13.18
C PHE A 206 -10.97 7.01 -13.41
N SER A 207 -11.11 6.21 -12.36
CA SER A 207 -11.50 4.80 -12.48
C SER A 207 -12.88 4.64 -13.12
N LEU A 208 -12.96 3.68 -14.04
CA LEU A 208 -14.19 3.37 -14.79
C LEU A 208 -15.22 2.68 -13.88
N THR A 209 -14.77 1.85 -12.95
CA THR A 209 -15.66 1.15 -12.02
C THR A 209 -15.63 1.79 -10.64
N LYS A 210 -16.80 2.05 -10.09
CA LYS A 210 -16.97 2.67 -8.78
C LYS A 210 -17.90 1.85 -7.91
N VAL A 211 -17.71 1.90 -6.61
CA VAL A 211 -18.60 1.25 -5.65
C VAL A 211 -19.87 2.10 -5.51
N ARG A 212 -21.02 1.54 -5.86
CA ARG A 212 -22.33 2.20 -5.77
C ARG A 212 -23.15 1.62 -4.64
N ARG A 213 -23.90 2.48 -3.98
CA ARG A 213 -24.92 2.09 -2.99
C ARG A 213 -26.27 1.98 -3.69
N THR A 214 -26.93 0.84 -3.55
CA THR A 214 -28.32 0.66 -3.98
C THR A 214 -29.23 1.21 -2.90
N LYS A 215 -29.89 2.35 -3.17
CA LYS A 215 -30.78 3.02 -2.18
C LYS A 215 -31.96 2.17 -1.77
N GLU A 216 -32.53 1.43 -2.70
CA GLU A 216 -33.74 0.63 -2.51
C GLU A 216 -33.56 -0.50 -1.49
N THR A 217 -32.35 -1.08 -1.43
CA THR A 217 -32.03 -2.18 -0.50
C THR A 217 -31.31 -1.69 0.76
N CYS A 218 -31.07 -0.38 0.90
CA CYS A 218 -30.34 0.18 2.02
C CYS A 218 -31.23 0.41 3.24
N ILE A 219 -30.99 -0.31 4.32
CA ILE A 219 -31.67 -0.19 5.61
C ILE A 219 -31.01 0.83 6.55
N SER A 220 -30.09 1.65 6.08
CA SER A 220 -29.39 2.72 6.84
C SER A 220 -28.72 2.27 8.16
N CYS A 221 -28.22 1.04 8.21
CA CYS A 221 -27.63 0.44 9.43
C CYS A 221 -26.16 0.88 9.72
N SER A 222 -25.57 1.76 8.90
CA SER A 222 -24.17 2.27 9.01
C SER A 222 -23.08 1.20 9.07
N LYS A 223 -23.39 -0.05 8.74
CA LYS A 223 -22.43 -1.16 8.82
C LYS A 223 -21.31 -1.05 7.79
N CYS A 224 -21.60 -0.49 6.61
CA CYS A 224 -20.61 -0.20 5.57
C CYS A 224 -19.58 0.84 6.02
N ASP A 225 -19.97 1.89 6.75
CA ASP A 225 -19.07 2.92 7.26
C ASP A 225 -18.14 2.31 8.33
N ARG A 226 -18.73 1.60 9.30
CA ARG A 226 -17.97 0.93 10.38
C ARG A 226 -17.02 -0.16 9.87
N SER A 227 -17.32 -0.80 8.74
CA SER A 227 -16.48 -1.84 8.15
C SER A 227 -15.45 -1.31 7.15
N CYS A 228 -15.46 -0.01 6.84
CA CYS A 228 -14.52 0.57 5.89
C CYS A 228 -13.12 0.70 6.51
N ALA A 229 -12.13 0.00 5.91
CA ALA A 229 -10.74 0.03 6.36
C ALA A 229 -10.07 1.40 6.18
N MET A 230 -10.53 2.18 5.19
CA MET A 230 -9.96 3.48 4.85
C MET A 230 -10.70 4.66 5.51
N GLY A 231 -11.73 4.37 6.35
CA GLY A 231 -12.50 5.38 7.04
C GLY A 231 -13.26 6.33 6.12
N ILE A 232 -13.71 5.82 4.97
CA ILE A 232 -14.66 6.52 4.11
C ILE A 232 -16.06 6.27 4.67
N THR A 233 -16.99 7.17 4.41
CA THR A 233 -18.41 7.06 4.77
C THR A 233 -19.26 6.74 3.53
N PRO A 234 -19.29 5.46 3.07
CA PRO A 234 -20.04 5.09 1.87
C PRO A 234 -21.54 5.34 1.99
N MET A 235 -22.07 5.39 3.23
CA MET A 235 -23.49 5.64 3.46
C MET A 235 -23.92 7.06 3.07
N ALA A 236 -23.02 8.03 3.17
CA ALA A 236 -23.29 9.42 2.79
C ALA A 236 -23.25 9.65 1.27
N LEU A 237 -22.73 8.68 0.50
CA LEU A 237 -22.48 8.80 -0.93
C LEU A 237 -23.38 7.83 -1.71
N GLU A 238 -23.85 8.23 -2.88
CA GLU A 238 -24.49 7.31 -3.84
C GLU A 238 -23.44 6.49 -4.58
N GLU A 239 -22.34 7.15 -4.92
CA GLU A 239 -21.19 6.58 -5.61
C GLU A 239 -19.91 6.99 -4.88
N VAL A 240 -19.08 6.01 -4.55
CA VAL A 240 -17.81 6.25 -3.84
C VAL A 240 -16.74 6.65 -4.86
N THR A 241 -16.53 7.96 -4.97
CA THR A 241 -15.48 8.57 -5.83
C THR A 241 -14.21 8.93 -5.05
N ASP A 242 -14.16 8.57 -3.76
CA ASP A 242 -13.05 8.90 -2.88
C ASP A 242 -11.74 8.27 -3.36
N ALA A 243 -10.68 9.10 -3.43
CA ALA A 243 -9.34 8.67 -3.83
C ALA A 243 -8.78 7.55 -2.95
N ASP A 244 -9.28 7.38 -1.72
CA ASP A 244 -8.84 6.36 -0.79
C ASP A 244 -9.61 5.03 -0.89
N CYS A 245 -10.59 4.93 -1.79
CA CYS A 245 -11.31 3.68 -1.97
C CYS A 245 -10.41 2.57 -2.54
N ILE A 246 -10.26 1.47 -1.81
CA ILE A 246 -9.44 0.31 -2.18
C ILE A 246 -10.27 -0.87 -2.72
N ALA A 247 -11.54 -0.66 -3.03
CA ALA A 247 -12.47 -1.70 -3.47
C ALA A 247 -12.42 -2.98 -2.59
N GLY A 248 -12.32 -2.80 -1.27
CA GLY A 248 -12.03 -3.87 -0.30
C GLY A 248 -13.06 -4.98 -0.18
N GLY A 249 -14.21 -4.87 -0.87
CA GLY A 249 -15.22 -5.94 -0.98
C GLY A 249 -15.77 -6.45 0.34
N ARG A 250 -15.68 -5.69 1.43
CA ARG A 250 -16.29 -6.05 2.72
C ARG A 250 -17.81 -5.86 2.62
N ARG A 251 -18.45 -6.77 1.88
CA ARG A 251 -19.92 -6.90 1.93
C ARG A 251 -20.28 -7.42 3.32
N THR A 252 -21.18 -6.76 3.95
CA THR A 252 -21.72 -7.13 5.26
C THR A 252 -22.87 -8.10 5.08
#